data_e1e3ff3dd9f4279876c39fc774428cdd
#
_entry.id   e1e3ff3dd9f4279876c39fc774428cdd
#
_cell.length_a   1.000
_cell.length_b   1.000
_cell.length_c   1.000
_cell.angle_alpha   90.00
_cell.angle_beta   90.00
_cell.angle_gamma   90.00
#
_symmetry.space_group_name_H-M   'P 1'
#
loop_
_entity.id
_entity.type
_entity.pdbx_description
1 polymer ?
#
loop_
_entity_poly.entity_id
_entity_poly.type
_entity_poly.pdbx_seq_one_letter_code
_entity_poly.pdbx_strand_id
1 'polypeptide(L)'
;MIERMIGLQGSIFDLAEECAPGPLDGMQRTELTRGAWVDHLPGWVQGSGQLFDRLVEVLPWHAEERQMYDNVVAVPRLTKYYGSRETLPDPLLDDLRDRLSAHYLPELGEPLTSAGLCLYRDGADSVAWHGDTIGRGSTHDTIVAIVSVGAARTLALRPRGGGPTAHRFSLGHGDLVVMGGSCQRTWEHAIPKSTSATGPRISIQFRPRGVR
;
A
#
# COMPACT_ATOMS: atom_id res chain seq x y z
N MET A 1 14.69 11.76 18.37
CA MET A 1 15.67 12.49 17.54
C MET A 1 15.72 11.75 16.20
N ILE A 2 14.87 12.18 15.24
CA ILE A 2 14.85 11.65 13.86
C ILE A 2 15.64 12.66 13.05
N GLU A 3 16.95 12.70 13.27
CA GLU A 3 17.88 13.48 12.46
C GLU A 3 18.75 12.52 11.63
N ARG A 4 18.19 12.01 10.55
CA ARG A 4 18.94 11.69 9.33
C ARG A 4 17.98 11.82 8.16
N MET A 5 18.32 12.74 7.28
CA MET A 5 17.60 13.03 6.04
C MET A 5 17.29 11.71 5.32
N ILE A 6 16.01 11.31 5.35
CA ILE A 6 15.47 10.25 4.51
C ILE A 6 15.23 10.92 3.16
N GLY A 7 16.27 11.02 2.33
CA GLY A 7 16.15 11.54 0.97
C GLY A 7 16.09 10.38 -0.02
N LEU A 8 15.14 10.40 -0.92
CA LEU A 8 15.20 9.62 -2.16
C LEU A 8 16.20 10.31 -3.11
N GLN A 9 17.12 9.54 -3.66
CA GLN A 9 17.91 10.00 -4.80
C GLN A 9 17.02 9.91 -6.04
N GLY A 10 16.17 10.92 -6.24
CA GLY A 10 15.32 11.04 -7.42
C GLY A 10 16.14 11.35 -8.66
N SER A 11 15.61 11.00 -9.82
CA SER A 11 16.10 11.46 -11.10
C SER A 11 15.90 12.99 -11.20
N ILE A 12 16.83 13.68 -11.85
CA ILE A 12 16.70 15.13 -12.14
C ILE A 12 15.40 15.43 -12.92
N PHE A 13 14.84 14.44 -13.61
CA PHE A 13 13.59 14.54 -14.34
C PHE A 13 12.35 14.49 -13.45
N ASP A 14 12.42 13.87 -12.25
CA ASP A 14 11.31 13.82 -11.28
C ASP A 14 11.00 15.19 -10.64
N LEU A 15 11.92 16.13 -10.70
CA LEU A 15 11.78 17.47 -10.10
C LEU A 15 10.95 18.43 -10.97
N ALA A 16 10.68 18.09 -12.24
CA ALA A 16 10.01 18.96 -13.20
C ALA A 16 8.59 18.51 -13.58
N GLU A 17 8.18 17.27 -13.22
CA GLU A 17 6.85 16.76 -13.55
C GLU A 17 5.87 17.04 -12.41
N GLU A 18 4.70 17.58 -12.78
CA GLU A 18 3.58 17.70 -11.85
C GLU A 18 3.14 16.32 -11.37
N CYS A 19 3.05 16.14 -10.06
CA CYS A 19 2.66 14.85 -9.47
C CYS A 19 1.19 14.57 -9.79
N ALA A 20 0.94 13.60 -10.67
CA ALA A 20 -0.42 13.29 -11.13
C ALA A 20 -0.58 11.78 -11.44
N PRO A 21 -1.80 11.22 -11.25
CA PRO A 21 -2.11 9.88 -11.71
C PRO A 21 -2.32 9.84 -13.22
N GLY A 22 -1.75 8.81 -13.85
CA GLY A 22 -2.02 8.49 -15.24
C GLY A 22 -3.38 7.82 -15.46
N PRO A 23 -3.67 7.37 -16.70
CA PRO A 23 -4.84 6.55 -16.98
C PRO A 23 -4.73 5.16 -16.35
N LEU A 24 -5.85 4.48 -16.17
CA LEU A 24 -5.92 3.11 -15.63
C LEU A 24 -5.97 2.02 -16.72
N ASP A 25 -5.94 2.41 -18.00
CA ASP A 25 -6.14 1.51 -19.14
C ASP A 25 -5.05 0.44 -19.31
N GLY A 26 -3.86 0.68 -18.75
CA GLY A 26 -2.73 -0.26 -18.78
C GLY A 26 -2.74 -1.30 -17.65
N MET A 27 -3.78 -1.36 -16.84
CA MET A 27 -3.88 -2.29 -15.71
C MET A 27 -3.80 -3.74 -16.15
N GLN A 28 -2.95 -4.51 -15.51
CA GLN A 28 -2.79 -5.94 -15.76
C GLN A 28 -3.39 -6.75 -14.61
N ARG A 29 -4.45 -7.52 -14.91
CA ARG A 29 -5.09 -8.41 -13.94
C ARG A 29 -4.46 -9.79 -13.94
N THR A 30 -4.10 -10.26 -12.75
CA THR A 30 -3.72 -11.63 -12.46
C THR A 30 -4.85 -12.29 -11.68
N GLU A 31 -5.51 -13.26 -12.30
CA GLU A 31 -6.53 -14.06 -11.61
C GLU A 31 -5.86 -15.03 -10.64
N LEU A 32 -6.40 -15.09 -9.45
CA LEU A 32 -6.01 -16.01 -8.40
C LEU A 32 -7.11 -17.04 -8.16
N THR A 33 -6.83 -18.05 -7.33
CA THR A 33 -7.84 -19.04 -6.99
C THR A 33 -8.94 -18.48 -6.10
N ARG A 34 -10.14 -19.11 -6.12
CA ARG A 34 -11.30 -18.81 -5.27
C ARG A 34 -11.93 -17.42 -5.51
N GLY A 35 -11.83 -16.88 -6.73
CA GLY A 35 -12.38 -15.57 -7.05
C GLY A 35 -11.57 -14.38 -6.49
N ALA A 36 -10.33 -14.62 -6.09
CA ALA A 36 -9.38 -13.56 -5.79
C ALA A 36 -8.67 -13.09 -7.07
N TRP A 37 -8.22 -11.84 -7.08
CA TRP A 37 -7.44 -11.29 -8.18
C TRP A 37 -6.51 -10.17 -7.70
N VAL A 38 -5.50 -9.87 -8.51
CA VAL A 38 -4.58 -8.75 -8.31
C VAL A 38 -4.45 -7.97 -9.61
N ASP A 39 -4.73 -6.69 -9.56
CA ASP A 39 -4.42 -5.74 -10.62
C ASP A 39 -3.09 -5.04 -10.31
N HIS A 40 -2.25 -4.85 -11.32
CA HIS A 40 -0.97 -4.17 -11.19
C HIS A 40 -0.76 -3.19 -12.35
N LEU A 41 -0.37 -1.97 -12.03
CA LEU A 41 -0.06 -0.91 -12.99
C LEU A 41 1.21 -0.18 -12.55
N PRO A 42 2.36 -0.50 -13.15
CA PRO A 42 3.60 0.20 -12.88
C PRO A 42 3.54 1.67 -13.30
N GLY A 43 4.10 2.56 -12.49
CA GLY A 43 4.25 3.98 -12.81
C GLY A 43 2.94 4.75 -12.97
N TRP A 44 1.86 4.30 -12.32
CA TRP A 44 0.55 4.98 -12.41
C TRP A 44 0.60 6.43 -11.93
N VAL A 45 1.34 6.73 -10.85
CA VAL A 45 1.53 8.11 -10.36
C VAL A 45 2.87 8.63 -10.83
N GLN A 46 2.84 9.57 -11.77
CA GLN A 46 4.02 10.27 -12.29
C GLN A 46 4.45 11.38 -11.33
N GLY A 47 5.71 11.78 -11.34
CA GLY A 47 6.23 12.84 -10.45
C GLY A 47 6.11 12.53 -8.95
N SER A 48 5.97 11.25 -8.59
CA SER A 48 5.63 10.81 -7.22
C SER A 48 6.73 11.04 -6.18
N GLY A 49 7.93 11.51 -6.58
CA GLY A 49 8.99 11.94 -5.67
C GLY A 49 8.56 13.08 -4.76
N GLN A 50 7.90 14.08 -5.31
CA GLN A 50 7.37 15.20 -4.53
C GLN A 50 6.31 14.76 -3.52
N LEU A 51 5.42 13.81 -3.89
CA LEU A 51 4.45 13.24 -2.98
C LEU A 51 5.14 12.51 -1.82
N PHE A 52 6.17 11.71 -2.14
CA PHE A 52 6.94 11.00 -1.12
C PHE A 52 7.55 11.96 -0.10
N ASP A 53 8.24 13.00 -0.56
CA ASP A 53 8.90 13.97 0.31
C ASP A 53 7.91 14.72 1.20
N ARG A 54 6.80 15.21 0.62
CA ARG A 54 5.73 15.85 1.40
C ARG A 54 5.15 14.93 2.47
N LEU A 55 4.85 13.68 2.13
CA LEU A 55 4.28 12.72 3.10
C LEU A 55 5.27 12.35 4.21
N VAL A 56 6.57 12.25 3.91
CA VAL A 56 7.59 12.03 4.95
C VAL A 56 7.64 13.19 5.93
N GLU A 57 7.55 14.44 5.43
CA GLU A 57 7.68 15.65 6.23
C GLU A 57 6.43 15.95 7.08
N VAL A 58 5.22 15.85 6.46
CA VAL A 58 4.00 16.35 7.12
C VAL A 58 3.31 15.32 8.02
N LEU A 59 3.59 14.02 7.84
CA LEU A 59 2.85 13.00 8.56
C LEU A 59 3.39 12.76 9.98
N PRO A 60 2.51 12.76 11.00
CA PRO A 60 2.86 12.32 12.34
C PRO A 60 2.97 10.79 12.36
N TRP A 61 4.08 10.27 11.90
CA TRP A 61 4.35 8.85 11.85
C TRP A 61 4.40 8.23 13.25
N HIS A 62 3.68 7.12 13.45
CA HIS A 62 3.63 6.41 14.73
C HIS A 62 4.36 5.07 14.62
N ALA A 63 5.24 4.82 15.60
CA ALA A 63 5.76 3.48 15.86
C ALA A 63 4.72 2.72 16.69
N GLU A 64 4.22 1.62 16.16
CA GLU A 64 3.31 0.73 16.88
C GLU A 64 4.09 -0.37 17.60
N GLU A 65 3.62 -0.74 18.78
CA GLU A 65 4.05 -1.93 19.49
C GLU A 65 2.89 -2.92 19.56
N ARG A 66 3.18 -4.20 19.39
CA ARG A 66 2.18 -5.27 19.52
C ARG A 66 2.64 -6.29 20.54
N GLN A 67 1.70 -6.67 21.41
CA GLN A 67 1.90 -7.82 22.27
C GLN A 67 1.92 -9.09 21.40
N MET A 68 3.05 -9.79 21.39
CA MET A 68 3.19 -11.09 20.75
C MET A 68 3.64 -12.10 21.81
N TYR A 69 2.71 -12.95 22.24
CA TYR A 69 2.90 -13.83 23.39
C TYR A 69 3.27 -13.01 24.64
N ASP A 70 4.35 -13.33 25.32
CA ASP A 70 4.81 -12.64 26.53
C ASP A 70 5.71 -11.42 26.27
N ASN A 71 5.96 -11.08 24.99
CA ASN A 71 6.83 -9.96 24.60
C ASN A 71 6.07 -8.88 23.87
N VAL A 72 6.43 -7.61 24.15
CA VAL A 72 6.03 -6.46 23.34
C VAL A 72 7.06 -6.32 22.22
N VAL A 73 6.60 -6.40 20.97
CA VAL A 73 7.46 -6.32 19.80
C VAL A 73 7.09 -5.07 19.01
N ALA A 74 8.09 -4.26 18.70
CA ALA A 74 7.91 -3.12 17.81
C ALA A 74 7.47 -3.59 16.42
N VAL A 75 6.41 -2.98 15.88
CA VAL A 75 5.99 -3.22 14.49
C VAL A 75 7.06 -2.65 13.57
N PRO A 76 7.66 -3.47 12.69
CA PRO A 76 8.80 -3.03 11.89
C PRO A 76 8.35 -2.18 10.68
N ARG A 77 7.73 -1.07 10.94
CA ARG A 77 7.37 0.05 10.07
C ARG A 77 6.67 1.14 10.88
N LEU A 78 6.60 2.36 10.35
CA LEU A 78 5.79 3.41 10.93
C LEU A 78 4.44 3.48 10.22
N THR A 79 3.39 3.87 10.93
CA THR A 79 2.03 3.88 10.38
C THR A 79 1.31 5.19 10.65
N LYS A 80 0.34 5.51 9.77
CA LYS A 80 -0.68 6.53 9.98
C LYS A 80 -1.97 6.10 9.30
N TYR A 81 -3.09 6.29 9.96
CA TYR A 81 -4.41 5.93 9.44
C TYR A 81 -5.34 7.16 9.43
N TYR A 82 -6.14 7.26 8.38
CA TYR A 82 -7.19 8.25 8.18
C TYR A 82 -8.52 7.53 7.93
N GLY A 83 -9.48 7.76 8.80
CA GLY A 83 -10.85 7.27 8.64
C GLY A 83 -11.65 8.08 7.64
N SER A 84 -12.87 7.62 7.34
CA SER A 84 -13.73 8.21 6.30
C SER A 84 -14.19 9.66 6.54
N ARG A 85 -13.97 10.20 7.74
CA ARG A 85 -14.34 11.58 8.12
C ARG A 85 -13.12 12.47 8.33
N GLU A 86 -11.93 11.95 8.14
CA GLU A 86 -10.70 12.69 8.34
C GLU A 86 -10.20 13.24 7.00
N THR A 87 -9.72 14.46 7.01
CA THR A 87 -9.07 15.09 5.85
C THR A 87 -7.73 14.41 5.61
N LEU A 88 -7.47 14.02 4.36
CA LEU A 88 -6.17 13.46 3.97
C LEU A 88 -5.09 14.55 3.98
N PRO A 89 -3.83 14.19 4.22
CA PRO A 89 -2.74 15.14 4.41
C PRO A 89 -2.27 15.84 3.12
N ASP A 90 -2.68 15.34 1.97
CA ASP A 90 -2.30 15.85 0.65
C ASP A 90 -3.49 15.72 -0.29
N PRO A 91 -3.89 16.79 -1.02
CA PRO A 91 -5.04 16.75 -1.94
C PRO A 91 -4.93 15.68 -3.02
N LEU A 92 -3.71 15.31 -3.43
CA LEU A 92 -3.51 14.25 -4.40
C LEU A 92 -4.03 12.90 -3.89
N LEU A 93 -3.96 12.64 -2.59
CA LEU A 93 -4.50 11.38 -2.03
C LEU A 93 -6.02 11.29 -2.18
N ASP A 94 -6.73 12.43 -2.13
CA ASP A 94 -8.17 12.47 -2.41
C ASP A 94 -8.43 12.17 -3.89
N ASP A 95 -7.68 12.76 -4.83
CA ASP A 95 -7.81 12.48 -6.28
C ASP A 95 -7.51 11.01 -6.60
N LEU A 96 -6.43 10.44 -6.05
CA LEU A 96 -6.09 9.03 -6.21
C LEU A 96 -7.22 8.11 -5.70
N ARG A 97 -7.73 8.37 -4.50
CA ARG A 97 -8.83 7.61 -3.90
C ARG A 97 -10.10 7.68 -4.75
N ASP A 98 -10.44 8.87 -5.22
CA ASP A 98 -11.68 9.13 -5.96
C ASP A 98 -11.63 8.50 -7.35
N ARG A 99 -10.50 8.56 -8.06
CA ARG A 99 -10.29 7.86 -9.34
C ARG A 99 -10.37 6.34 -9.18
N LEU A 100 -9.73 5.78 -8.15
CA LEU A 100 -9.81 4.36 -7.86
C LEU A 100 -11.24 3.94 -7.45
N SER A 101 -11.93 4.78 -6.67
CA SER A 101 -13.33 4.54 -6.33
C SER A 101 -14.22 4.51 -7.57
N ALA A 102 -14.07 5.46 -8.49
CA ALA A 102 -14.84 5.50 -9.73
C ALA A 102 -14.57 4.28 -10.63
N HIS A 103 -13.29 3.87 -10.74
CA HIS A 103 -12.89 2.74 -11.56
C HIS A 103 -13.44 1.41 -11.03
N TYR A 104 -13.35 1.18 -9.72
CA TYR A 104 -13.77 -0.08 -9.11
C TYR A 104 -15.22 -0.08 -8.58
N LEU A 105 -15.96 1.00 -8.73
CA LEU A 105 -17.38 1.06 -8.31
C LEU A 105 -18.25 -0.08 -8.90
N PRO A 106 -18.11 -0.47 -10.19
CA PRO A 106 -18.87 -1.57 -10.76
C PRO A 106 -18.61 -2.93 -10.09
N GLU A 107 -17.36 -3.17 -9.64
CA GLU A 107 -16.99 -4.45 -8.99
C GLU A 107 -17.25 -4.42 -7.48
N LEU A 108 -16.98 -3.29 -6.82
CA LEU A 108 -17.04 -3.14 -5.37
C LEU A 108 -18.44 -2.74 -4.86
N GLY A 109 -19.21 -1.98 -5.65
CA GLY A 109 -20.53 -1.46 -5.28
C GLY A 109 -20.51 -0.31 -4.28
N GLU A 110 -19.33 0.14 -3.84
CA GLU A 110 -19.16 1.23 -2.88
C GLU A 110 -17.81 1.94 -3.09
N PRO A 111 -17.65 3.21 -2.65
CA PRO A 111 -16.38 3.91 -2.78
C PRO A 111 -15.35 3.45 -1.73
N LEU A 112 -14.08 3.72 -2.04
CA LEU A 112 -13.00 3.68 -1.06
C LEU A 112 -13.11 4.91 -0.14
N THR A 113 -13.03 4.72 1.17
CA THR A 113 -13.37 5.77 2.14
C THR A 113 -12.30 6.06 3.18
N SER A 114 -11.29 5.23 3.29
CA SER A 114 -10.23 5.36 4.28
C SER A 114 -8.85 5.23 3.63
N ALA A 115 -7.84 5.80 4.27
CA ALA A 115 -6.45 5.68 3.85
C ALA A 115 -5.56 5.22 5.01
N GLY A 116 -4.79 4.15 4.80
CA GLY A 116 -3.71 3.73 5.68
C GLY A 116 -2.37 4.02 5.02
N LEU A 117 -1.41 4.57 5.74
CA LEU A 117 -0.07 4.81 5.24
C LEU A 117 0.94 4.05 6.09
N CYS A 118 1.89 3.39 5.42
CA CYS A 118 2.97 2.66 6.09
C CYS A 118 4.31 3.13 5.52
N LEU A 119 5.18 3.66 6.37
CA LEU A 119 6.55 4.01 6.02
C LEU A 119 7.47 2.85 6.41
N TYR A 120 8.09 2.26 5.40
CA TYR A 120 9.20 1.32 5.52
C TYR A 120 10.48 2.14 5.37
N ARG A 121 11.28 2.23 6.42
CA ARG A 121 12.49 3.09 6.47
C ARG A 121 13.63 2.51 5.66
N ASP A 122 13.70 1.18 5.62
CA ASP A 122 14.72 0.43 4.89
C ASP A 122 14.28 -1.03 4.65
N GLY A 123 15.22 -1.88 4.25
CA GLY A 123 14.95 -3.31 4.00
C GLY A 123 14.66 -4.15 5.26
N ALA A 124 14.98 -3.67 6.46
CA ALA A 124 14.66 -4.37 7.70
C ALA A 124 13.19 -4.21 8.10
N ASP A 125 12.54 -3.11 7.68
CA ASP A 125 11.11 -2.92 7.88
C ASP A 125 10.30 -3.88 6.99
N SER A 126 9.20 -4.39 7.54
CA SER A 126 8.44 -5.47 6.90
C SER A 126 6.99 -5.51 7.40
N VAL A 127 6.15 -6.26 6.70
CA VAL A 127 4.88 -6.75 7.24
C VAL A 127 4.80 -8.27 7.03
N ALA A 128 4.43 -8.97 8.10
CA ALA A 128 4.26 -10.42 8.10
C ALA A 128 3.05 -10.83 7.24
N TRP A 129 2.95 -12.11 6.93
CA TRP A 129 1.83 -12.69 6.21
C TRP A 129 0.50 -12.42 6.92
N HIS A 130 -0.43 -11.77 6.23
CA HIS A 130 -1.77 -11.44 6.72
C HIS A 130 -2.72 -11.19 5.55
N GLY A 131 -4.02 -11.13 5.86
CA GLY A 131 -5.04 -10.52 5.02
C GLY A 131 -5.72 -9.42 5.85
N ASP A 132 -6.26 -8.42 5.19
CA ASP A 132 -7.03 -7.34 5.84
C ASP A 132 -8.40 -7.88 6.28
N THR A 133 -8.39 -8.72 7.30
CA THR A 133 -9.54 -9.47 7.80
C THR A 133 -10.19 -8.86 9.04
N ILE A 134 -9.79 -7.66 9.42
CA ILE A 134 -10.47 -6.93 10.50
C ILE A 134 -11.71 -6.25 9.91
N GLY A 135 -12.88 -6.52 10.52
CA GLY A 135 -14.17 -6.03 10.03
C GLY A 135 -14.69 -6.81 8.83
N ARG A 136 -15.25 -6.11 7.83
CA ARG A 136 -15.91 -6.72 6.66
C ARG A 136 -14.99 -7.57 5.79
N GLY A 137 -13.71 -7.29 5.75
CA GLY A 137 -12.73 -8.06 5.00
C GLY A 137 -12.62 -9.53 5.41
N SER A 138 -13.16 -9.91 6.57
CA SER A 138 -13.21 -11.30 7.02
C SER A 138 -14.34 -12.12 6.38
N THR A 139 -15.40 -11.48 5.90
CA THR A 139 -16.64 -12.16 5.48
C THR A 139 -17.10 -11.79 4.07
N HIS A 140 -16.70 -10.64 3.53
CA HIS A 140 -17.12 -10.13 2.24
C HIS A 140 -15.95 -9.97 1.29
N ASP A 141 -16.21 -10.09 0.01
CA ASP A 141 -15.29 -9.68 -1.03
C ASP A 141 -15.06 -8.18 -0.93
N THR A 142 -13.84 -7.76 -1.15
CA THR A 142 -13.44 -6.38 -0.95
C THR A 142 -12.25 -6.02 -1.83
N ILE A 143 -11.91 -4.74 -1.85
CA ILE A 143 -10.75 -4.21 -2.57
C ILE A 143 -9.84 -3.49 -1.58
N VAL A 144 -8.54 -3.73 -1.71
CA VAL A 144 -7.49 -2.93 -1.08
C VAL A 144 -6.58 -2.43 -2.20
N ALA A 145 -6.64 -1.13 -2.47
CA ALA A 145 -5.81 -0.48 -3.47
C ALA A 145 -4.58 0.15 -2.80
N ILE A 146 -3.40 -0.10 -3.33
CA ILE A 146 -2.12 0.33 -2.76
C ILE A 146 -1.34 1.11 -3.81
N VAL A 147 -1.03 2.36 -3.51
CA VAL A 147 -0.04 3.16 -4.25
C VAL A 147 1.29 3.10 -3.51
N SER A 148 2.35 2.79 -4.25
CA SER A 148 3.71 2.64 -3.73
C SER A 148 4.56 3.83 -4.16
N VAL A 149 5.16 4.56 -3.22
CA VAL A 149 6.09 5.64 -3.53
C VAL A 149 7.40 5.43 -2.77
N GLY A 150 8.53 5.70 -3.41
CA GLY A 150 9.85 5.47 -2.86
C GLY A 150 10.54 4.22 -3.40
N ALA A 151 11.39 3.59 -2.61
CA ALA A 151 12.20 2.45 -3.02
C ALA A 151 11.33 1.22 -3.33
N ALA A 152 11.73 0.44 -4.33
CA ALA A 152 11.01 -0.76 -4.72
C ALA A 152 11.01 -1.84 -3.62
N ARG A 153 9.87 -2.46 -3.39
CA ARG A 153 9.70 -3.59 -2.46
C ARG A 153 8.83 -4.68 -3.09
N THR A 154 9.09 -5.90 -2.73
CA THR A 154 8.27 -7.04 -3.16
C THR A 154 7.01 -7.14 -2.31
N LEU A 155 5.84 -7.15 -2.95
CA LEU A 155 4.60 -7.67 -2.39
C LEU A 155 4.52 -9.17 -2.73
N ALA A 156 4.55 -10.01 -1.71
CA ALA A 156 4.44 -11.46 -1.86
C ALA A 156 3.03 -11.92 -1.50
N LEU A 157 2.46 -12.86 -2.27
CA LEU A 157 1.16 -13.46 -2.01
C LEU A 157 1.27 -14.99 -1.95
N ARG A 158 0.45 -15.58 -1.08
CA ARG A 158 0.25 -17.03 -0.98
C ARG A 158 -1.19 -17.36 -0.58
N PRO A 159 -1.70 -18.57 -0.88
CA PRO A 159 -2.96 -19.04 -0.33
C PRO A 159 -2.97 -18.97 1.21
N ARG A 160 -4.11 -18.63 1.79
CA ARG A 160 -4.27 -18.65 3.26
C ARG A 160 -4.07 -20.04 3.81
N GLY A 161 -3.42 -20.11 4.97
CA GLY A 161 -3.08 -21.38 5.64
C GLY A 161 -1.61 -21.75 5.49
N GLY A 162 -0.81 -20.90 4.86
CA GLY A 162 0.64 -21.09 4.77
C GLY A 162 1.09 -21.68 3.43
N GLY A 163 2.33 -22.16 3.41
CA GLY A 163 2.97 -22.68 2.19
C GLY A 163 3.89 -21.68 1.50
N PRO A 164 4.43 -22.03 0.31
CA PRO A 164 5.36 -21.20 -0.41
C PRO A 164 4.67 -19.95 -1.00
N THR A 165 5.45 -18.91 -1.28
CA THR A 165 5.00 -17.74 -2.03
C THR A 165 4.59 -18.17 -3.45
N ALA A 166 3.34 -17.89 -3.81
CA ALA A 166 2.79 -18.20 -5.13
C ALA A 166 3.03 -17.07 -6.14
N HIS A 167 2.86 -15.81 -5.71
CA HIS A 167 3.05 -14.64 -6.58
C HIS A 167 3.94 -13.60 -5.92
N ARG A 168 4.66 -12.84 -6.74
CA ARG A 168 5.52 -11.73 -6.33
C ARG A 168 5.32 -10.56 -7.28
N PHE A 169 4.98 -9.40 -6.74
CA PHE A 169 4.88 -8.14 -7.48
C PHE A 169 5.98 -7.21 -6.98
N SER A 170 6.83 -6.74 -7.88
CA SER A 170 7.77 -5.67 -7.54
C SER A 170 7.01 -4.35 -7.57
N LEU A 171 6.89 -3.69 -6.44
CA LEU A 171 6.20 -2.41 -6.32
C LEU A 171 7.25 -1.30 -6.24
N GLY A 172 7.43 -0.60 -7.35
CA GLY A 172 8.34 0.53 -7.50
C GLY A 172 7.70 1.87 -7.14
N HIS A 173 8.37 2.91 -7.58
CA HIS A 173 7.95 4.30 -7.36
C HIS A 173 6.80 4.68 -8.29
N GLY A 174 5.67 5.10 -7.72
CA GLY A 174 4.45 5.44 -8.46
C GLY A 174 3.58 4.25 -8.86
N ASP A 175 3.93 3.01 -8.48
CA ASP A 175 3.17 1.82 -8.86
C ASP A 175 1.85 1.71 -8.10
N LEU A 176 0.84 1.20 -8.80
CA LEU A 176 -0.44 0.80 -8.24
C LEU A 176 -0.55 -0.72 -8.22
N VAL A 177 -1.00 -1.28 -7.10
CA VAL A 177 -1.46 -2.66 -7.00
C VAL A 177 -2.81 -2.69 -6.28
N VAL A 178 -3.74 -3.49 -6.78
CA VAL A 178 -5.06 -3.65 -6.17
C VAL A 178 -5.32 -5.13 -5.94
N MET A 179 -5.63 -5.50 -4.72
CA MET A 179 -6.03 -6.85 -4.34
C MET A 179 -7.54 -6.88 -4.15
N GLY A 180 -8.23 -7.72 -4.93
CA GLY A 180 -9.69 -7.70 -4.98
C GLY A 180 -10.35 -9.07 -4.90
N GLY A 181 -11.68 -9.05 -4.93
CA GLY A 181 -12.51 -10.24 -4.75
C GLY A 181 -12.31 -10.85 -3.36
N SER A 182 -12.15 -12.16 -3.31
CA SER A 182 -11.93 -12.89 -2.06
C SER A 182 -10.51 -12.78 -1.51
N CYS A 183 -9.62 -11.96 -2.10
CA CYS A 183 -8.18 -11.96 -1.81
C CYS A 183 -7.89 -11.82 -0.31
N GLN A 184 -8.54 -10.91 0.40
CA GLN A 184 -8.30 -10.70 1.83
C GLN A 184 -8.71 -11.90 2.71
N ARG A 185 -9.66 -12.71 2.25
CA ARG A 185 -10.17 -13.88 2.98
C ARG A 185 -9.44 -15.18 2.65
N THR A 186 -9.04 -15.34 1.39
CA THR A 186 -8.55 -16.62 0.86
C THR A 186 -7.06 -16.63 0.57
N TRP A 187 -6.43 -15.45 0.57
CA TRP A 187 -4.99 -15.26 0.39
C TRP A 187 -4.39 -14.48 1.55
N GLU A 188 -3.08 -14.56 1.66
CA GLU A 188 -2.26 -13.74 2.56
C GLU A 188 -1.23 -13.00 1.72
N HIS A 189 -0.90 -11.79 2.16
CA HIS A 189 0.14 -10.98 1.56
C HIS A 189 1.16 -10.51 2.60
N ALA A 190 2.36 -10.20 2.15
CA ALA A 190 3.45 -9.75 2.98
C ALA A 190 4.39 -8.80 2.21
N ILE A 191 5.06 -7.92 2.95
CA ILE A 191 6.27 -7.25 2.49
C ILE A 191 7.44 -7.86 3.27
N PRO A 192 8.17 -8.81 2.69
CA PRO A 192 9.26 -9.49 3.39
C PRO A 192 10.42 -8.54 3.64
N LYS A 193 11.23 -8.83 4.66
CA LYS A 193 12.52 -8.17 4.84
C LYS A 193 13.38 -8.36 3.61
N SER A 194 14.19 -7.35 3.30
CA SER A 194 15.16 -7.38 2.20
C SER A 194 16.55 -7.15 2.76
N THR A 195 17.51 -7.95 2.30
CA THR A 195 18.94 -7.77 2.60
C THR A 195 19.61 -6.80 1.64
N SER A 196 18.96 -6.47 0.51
CA SER A 196 19.44 -5.44 -0.39
C SER A 196 19.32 -4.07 0.28
N ALA A 197 20.28 -3.20 0.08
CA ALA A 197 20.19 -1.81 0.49
C ALA A 197 19.03 -1.15 -0.26
N THR A 198 17.90 -1.03 0.39
CA THR A 198 16.71 -0.38 -0.13
C THR A 198 16.49 0.92 0.63
N GLY A 199 16.21 1.99 -0.11
CA GLY A 199 15.80 3.25 0.47
C GLY A 199 14.40 3.15 1.13
N PRO A 200 13.90 4.27 1.64
CA PRO A 200 12.59 4.34 2.25
C PRO A 200 11.47 4.20 1.21
N ARG A 201 10.32 3.67 1.67
CA ARG A 201 9.11 3.49 0.87
C ARG A 201 7.87 3.81 1.68
N ILE A 202 6.92 4.50 1.08
CA ILE A 202 5.57 4.64 1.63
C ILE A 202 4.61 3.76 0.83
N SER A 203 3.77 3.01 1.54
CA SER A 203 2.60 2.32 1.01
C SER A 203 1.36 3.11 1.39
N ILE A 204 0.62 3.60 0.41
CA ILE A 204 -0.64 4.34 0.59
C ILE A 204 -1.77 3.37 0.25
N GLN A 205 -2.62 3.04 1.22
CA GLN A 205 -3.58 1.95 1.12
C GLN A 205 -5.00 2.51 1.26
N PHE A 206 -5.79 2.44 0.18
CA PHE A 206 -7.19 2.84 0.20
C PHE A 206 -8.11 1.62 0.38
N ARG A 207 -9.13 1.76 1.23
CA ARG A 207 -10.08 0.70 1.58
C ARG A 207 -11.51 1.21 1.61
N PRO A 208 -12.50 0.34 1.32
CA PRO A 208 -13.91 0.66 1.54
C PRO A 208 -14.23 0.71 3.04
N ARG A 209 -15.45 1.11 3.35
CA ARG A 209 -15.91 1.24 4.73
C ARG A 209 -15.85 -0.10 5.48
N GLY A 210 -15.27 -0.06 6.68
CA GLY A 210 -15.25 -1.22 7.59
C GLY A 210 -14.27 -2.32 7.21
N VAL A 211 -13.29 -2.04 6.36
CA VAL A 211 -12.15 -2.94 6.05
C VAL A 211 -10.87 -2.38 6.68
N ARG A 212 -10.17 -3.23 7.43
CA ARG A 212 -8.88 -2.92 8.09
C ARG A 212 -7.97 -4.14 8.08
#